data_d9b660945d94e7b28bdbd8e8095c7e92
#
_entry.id   d9b660945d94e7b28bdbd8e8095c7e92
#
_cell.length_a   1.000
_cell.length_b   1.000
_cell.length_c   1.000
_cell.angle_alpha   90.00
_cell.angle_beta   90.00
_cell.angle_gamma   90.00
#
_symmetry.space_group_name_H-M   'P 1'
#
loop_
_entity.id
_entity.type
_entity.pdbx_description
1 polymer ?
#
loop_
_entity_poly.entity_id
_entity_poly.type
_entity_poly.pdbx_seq_one_letter_code
_entity_poly.pdbx_strand_id
1 'polypeptide(L)'
;PAFTASIVTRCFIAVYLIICNGYPEKQSSGWTFYAFFCIGLASMVFIQIGYFLPVLWLMMMVFTNSFSIRNFFASIIGVVMPYWFSAGYYAYTDNMQGLANHFLEFVNYKELFDYSQITDHEVVNLVFLTILGVIGSIHFLHTSYADKIRTRMIYDTFTMVNFVSLAFIILQPQHIKELGGIMIVNTAPLVAHFITFTRGKITNIMFISMLVIVVLILLYNIFIPETILMQAMEGMISNG
;
A
#
# COMPACT_ATOMS: atom_id res chain seq x y z
N PRO A 1 0.41 -14.01 -8.86
CA PRO A 1 0.70 -12.59 -8.55
C PRO A 1 -0.60 -11.77 -8.40
N ALA A 2 -1.54 -11.78 -9.36
CA ALA A 2 -2.78 -10.98 -9.29
C ALA A 2 -3.68 -11.32 -8.09
N PHE A 3 -3.77 -12.58 -7.70
CA PHE A 3 -4.53 -13.02 -6.54
C PHE A 3 -3.93 -12.52 -5.23
N THR A 4 -2.60 -12.61 -5.09
CA THR A 4 -1.83 -12.09 -3.94
C THR A 4 -2.06 -10.59 -3.77
N ALA A 5 -1.86 -9.81 -4.83
CA ALA A 5 -2.07 -8.37 -4.84
C ALA A 5 -3.51 -7.99 -4.44
N SER A 6 -4.51 -8.73 -4.94
CA SER A 6 -5.92 -8.53 -4.58
C SER A 6 -6.20 -8.76 -3.09
N ILE A 7 -5.64 -9.80 -2.49
CA ILE A 7 -5.82 -10.08 -1.06
C ILE A 7 -5.18 -8.98 -0.22
N VAL A 8 -3.93 -8.64 -0.51
CA VAL A 8 -3.19 -7.59 0.18
C VAL A 8 -3.95 -6.26 0.14
N THR A 9 -4.42 -5.86 -1.04
CA THR A 9 -5.19 -4.63 -1.22
C THR A 9 -6.47 -4.62 -0.38
N ARG A 10 -7.23 -5.73 -0.37
CA ARG A 10 -8.47 -5.85 0.43
C ARG A 10 -8.20 -5.80 1.93
N CYS A 11 -7.12 -6.43 2.38
CA CYS A 11 -6.71 -6.37 3.79
C CYS A 11 -6.36 -4.93 4.19
N PHE A 12 -5.66 -4.17 3.35
CA PHE A 12 -5.38 -2.75 3.62
C PHE A 12 -6.65 -1.90 3.65
N ILE A 13 -7.61 -2.12 2.75
CA ILE A 13 -8.92 -1.45 2.82
C ILE A 13 -9.60 -1.76 4.15
N ALA A 14 -9.60 -3.02 4.59
CA ALA A 14 -10.18 -3.41 5.87
C ALA A 14 -9.49 -2.71 7.05
N VAL A 15 -8.15 -2.62 7.05
CA VAL A 15 -7.38 -1.89 8.06
C VAL A 15 -7.84 -0.44 8.16
N TYR A 16 -7.99 0.27 7.04
CA TYR A 16 -8.45 1.66 7.06
C TYR A 16 -9.89 1.80 7.54
N LEU A 17 -10.79 0.92 7.13
CA LEU A 17 -12.17 0.92 7.62
C LEU A 17 -12.22 0.70 9.14
N ILE A 18 -11.40 -0.21 9.67
CA ILE A 18 -11.30 -0.48 11.11
C ILE A 18 -10.74 0.74 11.85
N ILE A 19 -9.68 1.36 11.36
CA ILE A 19 -9.10 2.57 11.94
C ILE A 19 -10.12 3.71 11.93
N CYS A 20 -10.85 3.91 10.83
CA CYS A 20 -11.88 4.94 10.73
C CYS A 20 -13.02 4.74 11.74
N ASN A 21 -13.44 3.49 11.96
CA ASN A 21 -14.51 3.17 12.92
C ASN A 21 -14.03 3.19 14.37
N GLY A 22 -12.78 2.81 14.63
CA GLY A 22 -12.19 2.77 15.96
C GLY A 22 -11.82 4.14 16.54
N TYR A 23 -11.79 5.18 15.73
CA TYR A 23 -11.33 6.51 16.12
C TYR A 23 -12.04 7.14 17.35
N PRO A 24 -13.38 6.95 17.57
CA PRO A 24 -14.02 7.52 18.75
C PRO A 24 -13.42 6.98 20.06
N GLU A 25 -12.89 5.78 20.04
CA GLU A 25 -12.31 5.09 21.18
C GLU A 25 -10.79 4.94 21.01
N LYS A 26 -10.06 6.06 21.19
CA LYS A 26 -8.60 6.14 20.96
C LYS A 26 -7.76 5.05 21.64
N GLN A 27 -8.27 4.41 22.68
CA GLN A 27 -7.56 3.37 23.44
C GLN A 27 -8.20 1.98 23.32
N SER A 28 -9.10 1.77 22.36
CA SER A 28 -9.72 0.47 22.18
C SER A 28 -8.71 -0.52 21.58
N SER A 29 -8.21 -1.41 22.43
CA SER A 29 -7.32 -2.50 22.00
C SER A 29 -8.00 -3.48 21.05
N GLY A 30 -9.34 -3.57 21.05
CA GLY A 30 -10.09 -4.41 20.13
C GLY A 30 -9.96 -3.94 18.68
N TRP A 31 -10.13 -2.64 18.41
CA TRP A 31 -9.95 -2.09 17.07
C TRP A 31 -8.52 -2.24 16.56
N THR A 32 -7.53 -2.03 17.44
CA THR A 32 -6.13 -2.26 17.13
C THR A 32 -5.88 -3.74 16.79
N PHE A 33 -6.39 -4.68 17.60
CA PHE A 33 -6.28 -6.10 17.32
C PHE A 33 -6.84 -6.46 15.95
N TYR A 34 -8.05 -6.03 15.61
CA TYR A 34 -8.66 -6.35 14.31
C TYR A 34 -7.90 -5.76 13.12
N ALA A 35 -7.41 -4.51 13.24
CA ALA A 35 -6.59 -3.91 12.20
C ALA A 35 -5.31 -4.71 11.93
N PHE A 36 -4.59 -5.08 12.99
CA PHE A 36 -3.36 -5.86 12.87
C PHE A 36 -3.61 -7.34 12.53
N PHE A 37 -4.78 -7.87 12.85
CA PHE A 37 -5.21 -9.19 12.37
C PHE A 37 -5.34 -9.20 10.83
N CYS A 38 -5.91 -8.16 10.22
CA CYS A 38 -5.95 -8.02 8.77
C CYS A 38 -4.54 -7.92 8.16
N ILE A 39 -3.59 -7.24 8.82
CA ILE A 39 -2.18 -7.21 8.39
C ILE A 39 -1.55 -8.61 8.51
N GLY A 40 -1.84 -9.35 9.59
CA GLY A 40 -1.42 -10.74 9.76
C GLY A 40 -1.92 -11.65 8.64
N LEU A 41 -3.20 -11.51 8.24
CA LEU A 41 -3.76 -12.24 7.09
C LEU A 41 -3.06 -11.86 5.76
N ALA A 42 -2.78 -10.58 5.55
CA ALA A 42 -2.04 -10.12 4.37
C ALA A 42 -0.62 -10.70 4.36
N SER A 43 0.06 -10.75 5.50
CA SER A 43 1.43 -11.27 5.62
C SER A 43 1.53 -12.79 5.43
N MET A 44 0.45 -13.54 5.64
CA MET A 44 0.42 -14.97 5.30
C MET A 44 0.53 -15.22 3.78
N VAL A 45 0.08 -14.26 2.97
CA VAL A 45 0.11 -14.36 1.50
C VAL A 45 1.32 -13.62 0.91
N PHE A 46 1.72 -12.53 1.55
CA PHE A 46 2.84 -11.68 1.16
C PHE A 46 3.57 -11.21 2.42
N ILE A 47 4.58 -11.96 2.84
CA ILE A 47 5.23 -11.77 4.15
C ILE A 47 5.92 -10.41 4.29
N GLN A 48 6.35 -9.80 3.19
CA GLN A 48 7.01 -8.49 3.16
C GLN A 48 6.11 -7.34 3.66
N ILE A 49 4.79 -7.57 3.79
CA ILE A 49 3.88 -6.66 4.49
C ILE A 49 4.31 -6.42 5.94
N GLY A 50 5.03 -7.36 6.54
CA GLY A 50 5.63 -7.19 7.87
C GLY A 50 6.51 -5.95 8.00
N TYR A 51 7.12 -5.46 6.91
CA TYR A 51 7.90 -4.20 6.93
C TYR A 51 7.05 -2.96 7.16
N PHE A 52 5.74 -3.04 6.97
CA PHE A 52 4.82 -1.95 7.30
C PHE A 52 4.48 -1.88 8.80
N LEU A 53 4.76 -2.93 9.60
CA LEU A 53 4.45 -2.93 11.04
C LEU A 53 5.08 -1.75 11.80
N PRO A 54 6.39 -1.45 11.66
CA PRO A 54 6.98 -0.29 12.31
C PRO A 54 6.34 1.03 11.87
N VAL A 55 5.95 1.12 10.60
CA VAL A 55 5.29 2.31 10.04
C VAL A 55 3.91 2.49 10.67
N LEU A 56 3.14 1.42 10.82
CA LEU A 56 1.82 1.44 11.46
C LEU A 56 1.93 1.81 12.95
N TRP A 57 2.95 1.32 13.66
CA TRP A 57 3.21 1.73 15.05
C TRP A 57 3.59 3.20 15.15
N LEU A 58 4.42 3.70 14.23
CA LEU A 58 4.77 5.12 14.17
C LEU A 58 3.53 5.97 13.90
N MET A 59 2.64 5.52 13.02
CA MET A 59 1.34 6.18 12.78
C MET A 59 0.47 6.22 14.03
N MET A 60 0.44 5.12 14.79
CA MET A 60 -0.29 5.08 16.06
C MET A 60 0.26 6.08 17.09
N MET A 61 1.58 6.33 17.07
CA MET A 61 2.22 7.31 17.95
C MET A 61 1.97 8.75 17.50
N VAL A 62 2.21 9.05 16.23
CA VAL A 62 2.29 10.43 15.73
C VAL A 62 0.94 10.97 15.32
N PHE A 63 0.17 10.21 14.55
CA PHE A 63 -1.07 10.73 13.95
C PHE A 63 -2.30 10.43 14.81
N THR A 64 -2.46 9.19 15.26
CA THR A 64 -3.68 8.82 15.98
C THR A 64 -3.59 8.98 17.50
N ASN A 65 -2.37 9.20 18.03
CA ASN A 65 -2.10 9.27 19.46
C ASN A 65 -2.79 8.13 20.25
N SER A 66 -2.87 6.96 19.63
CA SER A 66 -3.50 5.76 20.16
C SER A 66 -2.49 4.72 20.65
N PHE A 67 -1.20 5.03 20.57
CA PHE A 67 -0.16 4.14 21.04
C PHE A 67 -0.17 4.02 22.55
N SER A 68 -0.37 2.82 23.06
CA SER A 68 -0.24 2.45 24.46
C SER A 68 0.37 1.05 24.56
N ILE A 69 0.91 0.70 25.69
CA ILE A 69 1.45 -0.65 25.94
C ILE A 69 0.39 -1.72 25.64
N ARG A 70 -0.86 -1.46 26.04
CA ARG A 70 -1.99 -2.36 25.79
C ARG A 70 -2.28 -2.53 24.30
N ASN A 71 -2.27 -1.43 23.53
CA ASN A 71 -2.49 -1.47 22.07
C ASN A 71 -1.31 -2.07 21.33
N PHE A 72 -0.09 -1.87 21.82
CA PHE A 72 1.09 -2.52 21.27
C PHE A 72 1.00 -4.04 21.37
N PHE A 73 0.67 -4.59 22.56
CA PHE A 73 0.46 -6.02 22.70
C PHE A 73 -0.74 -6.52 21.89
N ALA A 74 -1.83 -5.76 21.82
CA ALA A 74 -2.97 -6.11 20.98
C ALA A 74 -2.59 -6.20 19.49
N SER A 75 -1.70 -5.33 19.00
CA SER A 75 -1.20 -5.37 17.64
C SER A 75 -0.34 -6.62 17.36
N ILE A 76 0.55 -6.97 18.29
CA ILE A 76 1.37 -8.20 18.16
C ILE A 76 0.47 -9.45 18.12
N ILE A 77 -0.47 -9.55 19.07
CA ILE A 77 -1.40 -10.68 19.12
C ILE A 77 -2.24 -10.75 17.84
N GLY A 78 -2.68 -9.57 17.31
CA GLY A 78 -3.42 -9.49 16.05
C GLY A 78 -2.63 -10.10 14.89
N VAL A 79 -1.36 -9.71 14.71
CA VAL A 79 -0.52 -10.25 13.63
C VAL A 79 -0.23 -11.74 13.82
N VAL A 80 0.02 -12.20 15.05
CA VAL A 80 0.40 -13.59 15.33
C VAL A 80 -0.79 -14.55 15.20
N MET A 81 -2.01 -14.07 15.44
CA MET A 81 -3.21 -14.94 15.49
C MET A 81 -3.45 -15.74 14.20
N PRO A 82 -3.37 -15.18 12.97
CA PRO A 82 -3.48 -15.96 11.73
C PRO A 82 -2.38 -17.05 11.65
N TYR A 83 -1.17 -16.74 12.06
CA TYR A 83 -0.05 -17.70 12.06
C TYR A 83 -0.24 -18.84 13.05
N TRP A 84 -0.93 -18.59 14.15
CA TRP A 84 -1.27 -19.65 15.10
C TRP A 84 -2.13 -20.74 14.47
N PHE A 85 -3.17 -20.35 13.71
CA PHE A 85 -4.00 -21.31 12.98
C PHE A 85 -3.21 -22.01 11.87
N SER A 86 -2.37 -21.27 11.16
CA SER A 86 -1.51 -21.79 10.12
C SER A 86 -0.51 -22.83 10.69
N ALA A 87 0.11 -22.51 11.82
CA ALA A 87 1.03 -23.43 12.51
C ALA A 87 0.33 -24.73 12.92
N GLY A 88 -0.91 -24.64 13.42
CA GLY A 88 -1.72 -25.82 13.73
C GLY A 88 -1.98 -26.70 12.50
N TYR A 89 -2.28 -26.08 11.34
CA TYR A 89 -2.46 -26.81 10.09
C TYR A 89 -1.17 -27.47 9.60
N TYR A 90 -0.03 -26.75 9.64
CA TYR A 90 1.27 -27.27 9.23
C TYR A 90 1.76 -28.39 10.18
N ALA A 91 1.46 -28.29 11.47
CA ALA A 91 1.75 -29.36 12.44
C ALA A 91 0.89 -30.61 12.16
N TYR A 92 -0.39 -30.43 11.82
CA TYR A 92 -1.28 -31.55 11.49
C TYR A 92 -0.88 -32.28 10.20
N THR A 93 -0.31 -31.56 9.24
CA THR A 93 0.15 -32.11 7.95
C THR A 93 1.62 -32.56 7.94
N ASP A 94 2.29 -32.58 9.10
CA ASP A 94 3.72 -32.87 9.25
C ASP A 94 4.64 -32.05 8.32
N ASN A 95 4.20 -30.84 7.91
CA ASN A 95 4.92 -29.96 6.97
C ASN A 95 5.38 -28.65 7.63
N MET A 96 5.98 -28.71 8.82
CA MET A 96 6.52 -27.52 9.52
C MET A 96 7.59 -26.79 8.71
N GLN A 97 8.26 -27.49 7.79
CA GLN A 97 9.23 -26.89 6.87
C GLN A 97 8.59 -25.81 5.98
N GLY A 98 7.34 -25.99 5.56
CA GLY A 98 6.61 -24.99 4.76
C GLY A 98 6.42 -23.68 5.51
N LEU A 99 6.10 -23.74 6.80
CA LEU A 99 5.99 -22.55 7.66
C LEU A 99 7.36 -21.90 7.87
N ALA A 100 8.41 -22.68 8.11
CA ALA A 100 9.77 -22.18 8.27
C ALA A 100 10.25 -21.45 6.99
N ASN A 101 10.00 -22.03 5.82
CA ASN A 101 10.36 -21.42 4.54
C ASN A 101 9.65 -20.09 4.32
N HIS A 102 8.36 -19.98 4.70
CA HIS A 102 7.63 -18.73 4.63
C HIS A 102 8.29 -17.60 5.45
N PHE A 103 8.75 -17.91 6.68
CA PHE A 103 9.49 -16.94 7.49
C PHE A 103 10.90 -16.65 6.95
N LEU A 104 11.55 -17.63 6.31
CA LEU A 104 12.84 -17.39 5.66
C LEU A 104 12.74 -16.42 4.50
N GLU A 105 11.61 -16.39 3.79
CA GLU A 105 11.37 -15.38 2.73
C GLU A 105 11.36 -13.94 3.27
N PHE A 106 11.04 -13.75 4.55
CA PHE A 106 11.11 -12.43 5.19
C PHE A 106 12.54 -11.94 5.36
N VAL A 107 13.49 -12.86 5.60
CA VAL A 107 14.91 -12.55 5.81
C VAL A 107 15.69 -12.56 4.50
N ASN A 108 15.27 -13.38 3.55
CA ASN A 108 15.90 -13.47 2.23
C ASN A 108 15.50 -12.26 1.37
N TYR A 109 16.27 -11.19 1.52
CA TYR A 109 16.15 -10.04 0.63
C TYR A 109 16.56 -10.45 -0.78
N LYS A 110 15.65 -10.33 -1.71
CA LYS A 110 16.01 -10.34 -3.13
C LYS A 110 16.91 -9.13 -3.40
N GLU A 111 17.63 -9.17 -4.51
CA GLU A 111 18.54 -8.07 -4.88
C GLU A 111 17.81 -6.73 -4.85
N LEU A 112 18.43 -5.74 -4.18
CA LEU A 112 17.91 -4.38 -4.14
C LEU A 112 18.12 -3.75 -5.51
N PHE A 113 17.17 -2.93 -5.94
CA PHE A 113 17.21 -2.22 -7.23
C PHE A 113 17.28 -3.14 -8.46
N ASP A 114 16.75 -4.37 -8.35
CA ASP A 114 16.62 -5.26 -9.51
C ASP A 114 15.38 -4.89 -10.33
N TYR A 115 15.61 -4.19 -11.43
CA TYR A 115 14.58 -3.76 -12.40
C TYR A 115 14.46 -4.72 -13.60
N SER A 116 15.13 -5.87 -13.59
CA SER A 116 15.20 -6.81 -14.73
C SER A 116 13.85 -7.41 -15.11
N GLN A 117 12.90 -7.47 -14.19
CA GLN A 117 11.59 -8.12 -14.36
C GLN A 117 10.43 -7.14 -14.57
N ILE A 118 10.70 -5.82 -14.52
CA ILE A 118 9.66 -4.80 -14.62
C ILE A 118 9.24 -4.60 -16.07
N THR A 119 7.92 -4.55 -16.28
CA THR A 119 7.36 -4.22 -17.58
C THR A 119 7.16 -2.72 -17.74
N ASP A 120 7.18 -2.25 -18.99
CA ASP A 120 6.89 -0.85 -19.34
C ASP A 120 5.50 -0.41 -18.83
N HIS A 121 4.50 -1.30 -18.89
CA HIS A 121 3.15 -1.03 -18.37
C HIS A 121 3.14 -0.79 -16.87
N GLU A 122 3.92 -1.55 -16.09
CA GLU A 122 4.03 -1.36 -14.64
C GLU A 122 4.67 -0.02 -14.29
N VAL A 123 5.70 0.39 -15.05
CA VAL A 123 6.35 1.69 -14.85
C VAL A 123 5.40 2.84 -15.17
N VAL A 124 4.68 2.79 -16.29
CA VAL A 124 3.70 3.83 -16.66
C VAL A 124 2.61 3.97 -15.59
N ASN A 125 2.07 2.85 -15.11
CA ASN A 125 1.07 2.85 -14.05
C ASN A 125 1.63 3.41 -12.73
N LEU A 126 2.85 3.02 -12.34
CA LEU A 126 3.51 3.51 -11.13
C LEU A 126 3.77 5.01 -11.19
N VAL A 127 4.32 5.51 -12.29
CA VAL A 127 4.59 6.93 -12.50
C VAL A 127 3.29 7.73 -12.40
N PHE A 128 2.24 7.27 -13.05
CA PHE A 128 0.94 7.93 -12.98
C PHE A 128 0.39 7.99 -11.54
N LEU A 129 0.40 6.87 -10.82
CA LEU A 129 -0.04 6.82 -9.41
C LEU A 129 0.82 7.72 -8.51
N THR A 130 2.13 7.75 -8.74
CA THR A 130 3.05 8.61 -7.99
C THR A 130 2.72 10.08 -8.20
N ILE A 131 2.52 10.51 -9.43
CA ILE A 131 2.16 11.90 -9.75
C ILE A 131 0.84 12.28 -9.05
N LEU A 132 -0.19 11.42 -9.14
CA LEU A 132 -1.46 11.68 -8.48
C LEU A 132 -1.33 11.71 -6.95
N GLY A 133 -0.57 10.78 -6.38
CA GLY A 133 -0.31 10.72 -4.94
C GLY A 133 0.43 11.95 -4.43
N VAL A 134 1.43 12.45 -5.17
CA VAL A 134 2.17 13.67 -4.83
C VAL A 134 1.27 14.90 -4.92
N ILE A 135 0.51 15.06 -6.01
CA ILE A 135 -0.42 16.20 -6.17
C ILE A 135 -1.46 16.20 -5.05
N GLY A 136 -2.09 15.05 -4.78
CA GLY A 136 -3.07 14.90 -3.71
C GLY A 136 -2.50 15.20 -2.33
N SER A 137 -1.29 14.70 -2.03
CA SER A 137 -0.60 14.93 -0.77
C SER A 137 -0.21 16.39 -0.56
N ILE A 138 0.34 17.05 -1.57
CA ILE A 138 0.71 18.48 -1.48
C ILE A 138 -0.55 19.31 -1.25
N HIS A 139 -1.63 19.05 -1.99
CA HIS A 139 -2.88 19.77 -1.79
C HIS A 139 -3.44 19.55 -0.39
N PHE A 140 -3.47 18.31 0.09
CA PHE A 140 -3.94 17.99 1.44
C PHE A 140 -3.10 18.73 2.49
N LEU A 141 -1.77 18.67 2.43
CA LEU A 141 -0.89 19.37 3.38
C LEU A 141 -1.13 20.89 3.42
N HIS A 142 -1.46 21.49 2.27
CA HIS A 142 -1.79 22.92 2.19
C HIS A 142 -3.16 23.27 2.77
N THR A 143 -4.14 22.38 2.67
CA THR A 143 -5.53 22.63 3.05
C THR A 143 -5.95 21.99 4.38
N SER A 144 -5.12 21.12 4.94
CA SER A 144 -5.40 20.29 6.12
C SER A 144 -5.75 21.09 7.39
N TYR A 145 -5.33 22.37 7.49
CA TYR A 145 -5.67 23.24 8.61
C TYR A 145 -7.18 23.52 8.72
N ALA A 146 -7.92 23.44 7.62
CA ALA A 146 -9.37 23.64 7.59
C ALA A 146 -10.15 22.36 7.95
N ASP A 147 -9.49 21.21 7.96
CA ASP A 147 -10.12 19.92 8.21
C ASP A 147 -10.31 19.62 9.70
N LYS A 148 -11.32 18.80 9.98
CA LYS A 148 -11.50 18.24 11.33
C LYS A 148 -10.28 17.38 11.69
N ILE A 149 -9.88 17.40 12.97
CA ILE A 149 -8.73 16.63 13.49
C ILE A 149 -8.78 15.16 13.04
N ARG A 150 -9.95 14.52 13.10
CA ARG A 150 -10.15 13.14 12.66
C ARG A 150 -9.81 12.95 11.17
N THR A 151 -10.32 13.82 10.31
CA THR A 151 -10.07 13.78 8.86
C THR A 151 -8.58 13.92 8.59
N ARG A 152 -7.94 14.91 9.21
CA ARG A 152 -6.50 15.14 9.06
C ARG A 152 -5.68 13.90 9.41
N MET A 153 -5.95 13.27 10.56
CA MET A 153 -5.22 12.07 10.98
C MET A 153 -5.33 10.90 9.98
N ILE A 154 -6.52 10.72 9.40
CA ILE A 154 -6.75 9.67 8.39
C ILE A 154 -5.96 9.98 7.11
N TYR A 155 -5.97 11.22 6.66
CA TYR A 155 -5.27 11.62 5.43
C TYR A 155 -3.75 11.67 5.61
N ASP A 156 -3.24 12.04 6.79
CA ASP A 156 -1.83 11.92 7.15
C ASP A 156 -1.38 10.46 7.05
N THR A 157 -2.24 9.53 7.48
CA THR A 157 -2.03 8.09 7.36
C THR A 157 -1.91 7.64 5.90
N PHE A 158 -2.86 8.04 5.04
CA PHE A 158 -2.81 7.72 3.61
C PHE A 158 -1.53 8.27 2.95
N THR A 159 -1.18 9.51 3.26
CA THR A 159 0.02 10.16 2.74
C THR A 159 1.28 9.40 3.13
N MET A 160 1.43 9.07 4.42
CA MET A 160 2.61 8.37 4.92
C MET A 160 2.75 6.98 4.30
N VAL A 161 1.68 6.17 4.31
CA VAL A 161 1.75 4.81 3.75
C VAL A 161 1.98 4.85 2.24
N ASN A 162 1.46 5.87 1.53
CA ASN A 162 1.72 6.04 0.11
C ASN A 162 3.21 6.28 -0.19
N PHE A 163 3.86 7.20 0.54
CA PHE A 163 5.30 7.44 0.38
C PHE A 163 6.16 6.25 0.81
N VAL A 164 5.79 5.54 1.87
CA VAL A 164 6.50 4.33 2.29
C VAL A 164 6.36 3.23 1.24
N SER A 165 5.17 3.04 0.68
CA SER A 165 4.94 2.06 -0.40
C SER A 165 5.78 2.40 -1.64
N LEU A 166 5.85 3.68 -2.02
CA LEU A 166 6.68 4.14 -3.12
C LEU A 166 8.18 3.88 -2.86
N ALA A 167 8.66 4.23 -1.66
CA ALA A 167 10.04 3.97 -1.28
C ALA A 167 10.37 2.46 -1.31
N PHE A 168 9.43 1.62 -0.86
CA PHE A 168 9.60 0.18 -0.90
C PHE A 168 9.60 -0.37 -2.34
N ILE A 169 8.75 0.14 -3.23
CA ILE A 169 8.78 -0.23 -4.66
C ILE A 169 10.11 0.14 -5.30
N ILE A 170 10.67 1.31 -4.98
CA ILE A 170 11.97 1.73 -5.51
C ILE A 170 13.09 0.81 -5.01
N LEU A 171 13.05 0.38 -3.75
CA LEU A 171 14.04 -0.51 -3.16
C LEU A 171 13.89 -1.96 -3.67
N GLN A 172 12.65 -2.44 -3.82
CA GLN A 172 12.32 -3.80 -4.24
C GLN A 172 11.26 -3.78 -5.36
N PRO A 173 11.65 -3.48 -6.58
CA PRO A 173 10.74 -3.31 -7.73
C PRO A 173 9.92 -4.56 -8.07
N GLN A 174 10.43 -5.73 -7.70
CA GLN A 174 9.80 -7.04 -7.93
C GLN A 174 8.43 -7.19 -7.22
N HIS A 175 8.12 -6.33 -6.25
CA HIS A 175 6.86 -6.31 -5.50
C HIS A 175 5.90 -5.20 -5.96
N ILE A 176 6.15 -4.65 -7.16
CA ILE A 176 5.34 -3.55 -7.72
C ILE A 176 3.85 -3.89 -7.82
N LYS A 177 3.51 -5.16 -8.08
CA LYS A 177 2.12 -5.63 -8.23
C LYS A 177 1.35 -5.60 -6.92
N GLU A 178 1.97 -6.08 -5.85
CA GLU A 178 1.40 -6.13 -4.52
C GLU A 178 1.30 -4.73 -3.90
N LEU A 179 2.38 -3.97 -3.98
CA LEU A 179 2.47 -2.62 -3.42
C LEU A 179 1.69 -1.58 -4.23
N GLY A 180 1.58 -1.77 -5.55
CA GLY A 180 0.77 -0.91 -6.42
C GLY A 180 -0.70 -0.87 -6.01
N GLY A 181 -1.25 -2.02 -5.58
CA GLY A 181 -2.60 -2.08 -5.01
C GLY A 181 -2.76 -1.23 -3.74
N ILE A 182 -1.76 -1.24 -2.85
CA ILE A 182 -1.73 -0.40 -1.65
C ILE A 182 -1.65 1.08 -2.04
N MET A 183 -0.81 1.43 -3.02
CA MET A 183 -0.71 2.81 -3.51
C MET A 183 -2.03 3.32 -4.10
N ILE A 184 -2.77 2.50 -4.84
CA ILE A 184 -4.10 2.87 -5.36
C ILE A 184 -5.05 3.21 -4.22
N VAL A 185 -5.11 2.37 -3.18
CA VAL A 185 -5.98 2.58 -2.01
C VAL A 185 -5.62 3.87 -1.27
N ASN A 186 -4.36 4.23 -1.19
CA ASN A 186 -3.91 5.46 -0.52
C ASN A 186 -4.08 6.71 -1.40
N THR A 187 -3.83 6.60 -2.71
CA THR A 187 -3.91 7.72 -3.64
C THR A 187 -5.35 8.14 -3.91
N ALA A 188 -6.28 7.19 -4.00
CA ALA A 188 -7.68 7.49 -4.33
C ALA A 188 -8.34 8.49 -3.36
N PRO A 189 -8.24 8.35 -2.01
CA PRO A 189 -8.77 9.35 -1.08
C PRO A 189 -8.09 10.72 -1.20
N LEU A 190 -6.76 10.75 -1.43
CA LEU A 190 -6.01 12.00 -1.58
C LEU A 190 -6.46 12.78 -2.82
N VAL A 191 -6.68 12.09 -3.93
CA VAL A 191 -7.24 12.68 -5.16
C VAL A 191 -8.68 13.12 -4.94
N ALA A 192 -9.51 12.33 -4.24
CA ALA A 192 -10.88 12.69 -3.90
C ALA A 192 -10.94 13.97 -3.05
N HIS A 193 -10.04 14.11 -2.07
CA HIS A 193 -9.91 15.32 -1.27
C HIS A 193 -9.56 16.54 -2.14
N PHE A 194 -8.56 16.39 -3.02
CA PHE A 194 -8.19 17.44 -3.98
C PHE A 194 -9.39 17.90 -4.81
N ILE A 195 -10.14 16.98 -5.42
CA ILE A 195 -11.29 17.30 -6.28
C ILE A 195 -12.42 17.97 -5.49
N THR A 196 -12.67 17.50 -4.25
CA THR A 196 -13.79 17.98 -3.43
C THR A 196 -13.57 19.40 -2.90
N PHE A 197 -12.35 19.72 -2.48
CA PHE A 197 -12.05 20.99 -1.81
C PHE A 197 -11.54 22.09 -2.73
N THR A 198 -11.15 21.76 -3.96
CA THR A 198 -10.75 22.77 -4.94
C THR A 198 -11.92 23.09 -5.88
N ARG A 199 -12.56 24.23 -5.65
CA ARG A 199 -13.65 24.71 -6.52
C ARG A 199 -13.10 25.73 -7.51
N GLY A 200 -12.90 25.34 -8.76
CA GLY A 200 -12.40 26.25 -9.78
C GLY A 200 -12.35 25.64 -11.17
N LYS A 201 -12.17 26.49 -12.19
CA LYS A 201 -11.99 26.03 -13.58
C LYS A 201 -10.78 25.12 -13.74
N ILE A 202 -9.70 25.40 -12.99
CA ILE A 202 -8.46 24.61 -13.00
C ILE A 202 -8.72 23.19 -12.52
N THR A 203 -9.48 23.01 -11.42
CA THR A 203 -9.80 21.67 -10.89
C THR A 203 -10.63 20.84 -11.86
N ASN A 204 -11.60 21.48 -12.55
CA ASN A 204 -12.39 20.78 -13.55
C ASN A 204 -11.52 20.32 -14.73
N ILE A 205 -10.57 21.15 -15.18
CA ILE A 205 -9.63 20.78 -16.22
C ILE A 205 -8.74 19.62 -15.75
N MET A 206 -8.19 19.70 -14.54
CA MET A 206 -7.37 18.62 -13.97
C MET A 206 -8.16 17.32 -13.82
N PHE A 207 -9.41 17.38 -13.38
CA PHE A 207 -10.27 16.19 -13.28
C PHE A 207 -10.50 15.55 -14.65
N ILE A 208 -10.86 16.34 -15.66
CA ILE A 208 -11.07 15.86 -17.03
C ILE A 208 -9.77 15.30 -17.60
N SER A 209 -8.63 15.98 -17.41
CA SER A 209 -7.32 15.50 -17.87
C SER A 209 -6.93 14.18 -17.21
N MET A 210 -7.20 14.02 -15.90
CA MET A 210 -6.97 12.77 -15.18
C MET A 210 -7.80 11.62 -15.77
N LEU A 211 -9.10 11.84 -16.06
CA LEU A 211 -9.94 10.83 -16.70
C LEU A 211 -9.44 10.44 -18.09
N VAL A 212 -9.05 11.43 -18.90
CA VAL A 212 -8.47 11.18 -20.22
C VAL A 212 -7.19 10.35 -20.11
N ILE A 213 -6.29 10.69 -19.18
CA ILE A 213 -5.04 9.95 -18.98
C ILE A 213 -5.33 8.51 -18.54
N VAL A 214 -6.29 8.29 -17.63
CA VAL A 214 -6.70 6.93 -17.21
C VAL A 214 -7.18 6.11 -18.41
N VAL A 215 -8.01 6.71 -19.29
CA VAL A 215 -8.48 6.03 -20.51
C VAL A 215 -7.33 5.73 -21.45
N LEU A 216 -6.40 6.68 -21.64
CA LEU A 216 -5.22 6.48 -22.48
C LEU A 216 -4.31 5.36 -21.95
N ILE A 217 -4.06 5.31 -20.63
CA ILE A 217 -3.30 4.23 -20.00
C ILE A 217 -4.01 2.88 -20.16
N LEU A 218 -5.33 2.87 -20.03
CA LEU A 218 -6.12 1.64 -20.23
C LEU A 218 -6.01 1.15 -21.69
N LEU A 219 -6.13 2.04 -22.66
CA LEU A 219 -5.94 1.71 -24.07
C LEU A 219 -4.49 1.23 -24.34
N TYR A 220 -3.51 1.92 -23.78
CA TYR A 220 -2.11 1.52 -23.84
C TYR A 220 -1.91 0.09 -23.32
N ASN A 221 -2.43 -0.23 -22.14
CA ASN A 221 -2.31 -1.55 -21.53
C ASN A 221 -3.05 -2.67 -22.31
N ILE A 222 -4.07 -2.32 -23.12
CA ILE A 222 -4.83 -3.30 -23.91
C ILE A 222 -4.20 -3.52 -25.29
N PHE A 223 -3.79 -2.46 -25.97
CA PHE A 223 -3.41 -2.52 -27.39
C PHE A 223 -1.90 -2.68 -27.62
N ILE A 224 -1.07 -2.27 -26.65
CA ILE A 224 0.39 -2.40 -26.78
C ILE A 224 0.84 -3.64 -26.00
N PRO A 225 1.61 -4.56 -26.60
CA PRO A 225 2.12 -5.73 -25.91
C PRO A 225 3.12 -5.33 -24.82
N GLU A 226 3.07 -6.01 -23.70
CA GLU A 226 4.02 -5.81 -22.60
C GLU A 226 5.45 -6.15 -23.07
N THR A 227 6.39 -5.24 -22.83
CA THR A 227 7.82 -5.46 -23.03
C THR A 227 8.56 -5.32 -21.71
N ILE A 228 9.62 -6.12 -21.52
CA ILE A 228 10.50 -5.94 -20.37
C ILE A 228 11.30 -4.67 -20.61
N LEU A 229 11.27 -3.75 -19.64
CA LEU A 229 11.84 -2.41 -19.77
C LEU A 229 13.32 -2.43 -20.20
N MET A 230 14.12 -3.35 -19.66
CA MET A 230 15.53 -3.49 -20.04
C MET A 230 15.70 -3.89 -21.50
N GLN A 231 14.90 -4.82 -22.03
CA GLN A 231 14.95 -5.23 -23.44
C GLN A 231 14.52 -4.09 -24.37
N ALA A 232 13.52 -3.29 -23.96
CA ALA A 232 13.11 -2.12 -24.72
C ALA A 232 14.22 -1.06 -24.80
N MET A 233 14.94 -0.83 -23.71
CA MET A 233 16.08 0.10 -23.68
C MET A 233 17.25 -0.39 -24.53
N GLU A 234 17.63 -1.67 -24.47
CA GLU A 234 18.67 -2.27 -25.31
C GLU A 234 18.33 -2.18 -26.80
N GLY A 235 17.06 -2.46 -27.15
CA GLY A 235 16.57 -2.32 -28.53
C GLY A 235 16.63 -0.89 -29.06
N MET A 236 16.42 0.12 -28.23
CA MET A 236 16.56 1.54 -28.60
C MET A 236 18.04 1.91 -28.82
N ILE A 237 18.95 1.43 -27.99
CA ILE A 237 20.39 1.72 -28.09
C ILE A 237 21.01 1.01 -29.30
N SER A 238 20.55 -0.20 -29.65
CA SER A 238 21.08 -0.95 -30.80
C SER A 238 20.60 -0.43 -32.16
N ASN A 239 19.49 0.31 -32.21
CA ASN A 239 18.88 0.87 -33.42
C ASN A 239 19.19 2.36 -33.67
N GLY A 240 19.92 3.02 -32.78
CA GLY A 240 20.38 4.41 -32.92
C GLY A 240 21.88 4.48 -33.15
#